data_8350406d9f0a1ad3878ab2617ee2a78b
#
_entry.id   8350406d9f0a1ad3878ab2617ee2a78b
#
_cell.length_a   1.000
_cell.length_b   1.000
_cell.length_c   1.000
_cell.angle_alpha   90.00
_cell.angle_beta   90.00
_cell.angle_gamma   90.00
#
_symmetry.space_group_name_H-M   'P 1'
#
loop_
_entity.id
_entity.type
_entity.pdbx_description
1 polymer ?
#
loop_
_entity_poly.entity_id
_entity_poly.type
_entity_poly.pdbx_seq_one_letter_code
_entity_poly.pdbx_strand_id
1 'polypeptide(L)'
;MSKKAPRYLATACALAAAILTSSCGRGDSDTTTIKVAGSDTMLQVGLSWGDAYKKATPEVAVSVAGEGSSTGFVALIDNTADLSHSSRAIKPSEAEAIENKHGKEAVEHIVGYDGIAVFVHKGNPVKSISLPKLKEIWAEGGTVANWNEIGGSDAEIQRAGRANNSGTYGFFQKAVLGKGVEFKPNTAGMAGSSAVVEFCSTTPSAIGHSGLSDKSE
;
A
#
# COMPACT_ATOMS: atom_id res chain seq x y z
N MET A 1 -11.16 -76.24 -22.87
CA MET A 1 -10.04 -75.52 -23.53
C MET A 1 -9.73 -74.27 -22.69
N SER A 2 -8.73 -74.39 -21.82
CA SER A 2 -8.28 -73.36 -20.89
C SER A 2 -7.26 -72.48 -21.57
N LYS A 3 -7.55 -71.19 -21.76
CA LYS A 3 -6.59 -70.18 -22.29
C LYS A 3 -5.81 -69.59 -21.14
N LYS A 4 -4.53 -69.97 -21.01
CA LYS A 4 -3.59 -69.35 -20.06
C LYS A 4 -3.23 -67.91 -20.58
N ALA A 5 -3.52 -66.86 -19.83
CA ALA A 5 -3.06 -65.51 -20.11
C ALA A 5 -1.54 -65.36 -19.86
N PRO A 6 -0.81 -64.57 -20.66
CA PRO A 6 0.64 -64.50 -20.57
C PRO A 6 1.10 -63.70 -19.35
N ARG A 7 2.01 -64.31 -18.60
CA ARG A 7 2.64 -63.78 -17.34
C ARG A 7 3.53 -62.55 -17.52
N TYR A 8 3.64 -62.03 -18.72
CA TYR A 8 4.52 -60.89 -19.05
C TYR A 8 3.90 -59.51 -18.80
N LEU A 9 2.56 -59.45 -18.61
CA LEU A 9 1.90 -58.15 -18.36
C LEU A 9 2.05 -57.66 -16.91
N ALA A 10 2.28 -58.56 -15.97
CA ALA A 10 2.43 -58.22 -14.55
C ALA A 10 3.82 -57.62 -14.20
N THR A 11 4.85 -57.94 -14.98
CA THR A 11 6.23 -57.50 -14.73
C THR A 11 6.48 -56.09 -15.28
N ALA A 12 5.75 -55.63 -16.28
CA ALA A 12 5.88 -54.29 -16.86
C ALA A 12 5.25 -53.20 -16.00
N CYS A 13 4.18 -53.52 -15.27
CA CYS A 13 3.54 -52.55 -14.35
C CYS A 13 4.33 -52.31 -13.07
N ALA A 14 5.15 -53.27 -12.63
CA ALA A 14 5.94 -53.12 -11.38
C ALA A 14 7.18 -52.19 -11.57
N LEU A 15 7.74 -52.13 -12.79
CA LEU A 15 8.88 -51.22 -13.09
C LEU A 15 8.44 -49.77 -13.34
N ALA A 16 7.20 -49.54 -13.80
CA ALA A 16 6.68 -48.18 -14.01
C ALA A 16 6.30 -47.47 -12.70
N ALA A 17 5.98 -48.20 -11.64
CA ALA A 17 5.63 -47.61 -10.32
C ALA A 17 6.85 -47.16 -9.50
N ALA A 18 8.05 -47.64 -9.81
CA ALA A 18 9.27 -47.33 -9.08
C ALA A 18 9.93 -45.98 -9.51
N ILE A 19 9.51 -45.39 -10.65
CA ILE A 19 10.10 -44.15 -11.18
C ILE A 19 9.34 -42.90 -10.69
N LEU A 20 8.14 -43.05 -10.10
CA LEU A 20 7.31 -41.92 -9.63
C LEU A 20 7.57 -41.48 -8.20
N THR A 21 8.46 -42.13 -7.44
CA THR A 21 8.74 -41.81 -6.05
C THR A 21 10.02 -40.99 -5.84
N SER A 22 10.73 -40.59 -6.91
CA SER A 22 12.01 -39.83 -6.77
C SER A 22 11.88 -38.33 -6.96
N SER A 23 10.65 -37.76 -6.93
CA SER A 23 10.44 -36.32 -7.17
C SER A 23 9.93 -35.55 -5.96
N CYS A 24 10.20 -35.99 -4.75
CA CYS A 24 9.95 -35.21 -3.53
C CYS A 24 11.19 -35.24 -2.63
N GLY A 25 12.17 -34.43 -2.98
CA GLY A 25 13.37 -34.32 -2.18
C GLY A 25 14.31 -33.24 -2.68
N ARG A 26 13.75 -32.10 -3.14
CA ARG A 26 14.53 -30.87 -3.18
C ARG A 26 14.32 -30.22 -1.84
N GLY A 27 15.35 -30.27 -1.01
CA GLY A 27 15.36 -29.68 0.29
C GLY A 27 14.80 -28.26 0.23
N ASP A 28 13.74 -28.03 0.99
CA ASP A 28 13.39 -26.71 1.44
C ASP A 28 14.67 -26.15 2.08
N SER A 29 15.35 -25.28 1.36
CA SER A 29 16.33 -24.43 2.04
C SER A 29 15.51 -23.68 3.08
N ASP A 30 15.86 -23.81 4.36
CA ASP A 30 15.28 -23.11 5.50
C ASP A 30 15.38 -21.59 5.26
N THR A 31 14.58 -21.07 4.32
CA THR A 31 14.55 -19.66 4.00
C THR A 31 13.61 -18.99 5.00
N THR A 32 14.18 -18.28 5.93
CA THR A 32 13.42 -17.43 6.84
C THR A 32 12.76 -16.31 6.04
N THR A 33 11.46 -16.10 6.21
CA THR A 33 10.74 -14.99 5.55
C THR A 33 10.40 -13.92 6.58
N ILE A 34 10.85 -12.69 6.33
CA ILE A 34 10.42 -11.49 7.05
C ILE A 34 9.23 -10.89 6.30
N LYS A 35 8.10 -10.77 6.97
CA LYS A 35 6.87 -10.18 6.42
C LYS A 35 6.76 -8.72 6.81
N VAL A 36 6.69 -7.84 5.83
CA VAL A 36 6.50 -6.40 5.98
C VAL A 36 5.17 -6.00 5.39
N ALA A 37 4.32 -5.33 6.15
CA ALA A 37 3.02 -4.84 5.67
C ALA A 37 2.82 -3.37 6.01
N GLY A 38 2.03 -2.64 5.22
CA GLY A 38 1.62 -1.29 5.61
C GLY A 38 1.48 -0.30 4.46
N SER A 39 2.22 0.78 4.52
CA SER A 39 2.06 1.95 3.66
C SER A 39 2.34 1.65 2.18
N ASP A 40 1.37 1.93 1.32
CA ASP A 40 1.57 1.94 -0.13
C ASP A 40 2.65 2.96 -0.57
N THR A 41 2.73 4.12 0.09
CA THR A 41 3.77 5.12 -0.14
C THR A 41 5.19 4.55 0.07
N MET A 42 5.34 3.63 1.03
CA MET A 42 6.61 2.98 1.35
C MET A 42 6.89 1.72 0.51
N LEU A 43 5.93 1.26 -0.30
CA LEU A 43 6.00 -0.04 -0.98
C LEU A 43 7.25 -0.18 -1.85
N GLN A 44 7.53 0.78 -2.73
CA GLN A 44 8.66 0.71 -3.66
C GLN A 44 10.00 0.74 -2.93
N VAL A 45 10.12 1.56 -1.89
CA VAL A 45 11.30 1.62 -1.04
C VAL A 45 11.47 0.30 -0.29
N GLY A 46 10.40 -0.23 0.29
CA GLY A 46 10.41 -1.51 1.00
C GLY A 46 10.83 -2.68 0.11
N LEU A 47 10.30 -2.75 -1.13
CA LEU A 47 10.71 -3.75 -2.12
C LEU A 47 12.20 -3.64 -2.45
N SER A 48 12.68 -2.41 -2.71
CA SER A 48 14.11 -2.17 -3.01
C SER A 48 15.03 -2.57 -1.85
N TRP A 49 14.61 -2.30 -0.61
CA TRP A 49 15.35 -2.75 0.58
C TRP A 49 15.31 -4.26 0.75
N GLY A 50 14.17 -4.90 0.50
CA GLY A 50 14.03 -6.35 0.52
C GLY A 50 14.98 -7.03 -0.47
N ASP A 51 15.05 -6.50 -1.69
CA ASP A 51 15.98 -6.98 -2.72
C ASP A 51 17.44 -6.79 -2.33
N ALA A 52 17.79 -5.64 -1.75
CA ALA A 52 19.14 -5.37 -1.27
C ALA A 52 19.51 -6.29 -0.10
N TYR A 53 18.58 -6.51 0.83
CA TYR A 53 18.79 -7.41 1.97
C TYR A 53 18.97 -8.87 1.52
N LYS A 54 18.16 -9.33 0.56
CA LYS A 54 18.29 -10.68 -0.03
C LYS A 54 19.65 -10.92 -0.67
N LYS A 55 20.24 -9.89 -1.31
CA LYS A 55 21.60 -9.99 -1.86
C LYS A 55 22.67 -10.12 -0.79
N ALA A 56 22.48 -9.45 0.35
CA ALA A 56 23.42 -9.50 1.48
C ALA A 56 23.23 -10.77 2.35
N THR A 57 22.00 -11.29 2.44
CA THR A 57 21.60 -12.41 3.31
C THR A 57 20.71 -13.37 2.52
N PRO A 58 21.30 -14.22 1.65
CA PRO A 58 20.55 -15.07 0.71
C PRO A 58 19.59 -16.07 1.36
N GLU A 59 19.81 -16.44 2.60
CA GLU A 59 18.96 -17.35 3.39
C GLU A 59 17.70 -16.66 3.93
N VAL A 60 17.57 -15.34 3.82
CA VAL A 60 16.39 -14.58 4.24
C VAL A 60 15.65 -14.02 3.04
N ALA A 61 14.34 -14.23 2.99
CA ALA A 61 13.42 -13.57 2.06
C ALA A 61 12.68 -12.44 2.79
N VAL A 62 12.41 -11.33 2.10
CA VAL A 62 11.57 -10.25 2.61
C VAL A 62 10.34 -10.15 1.71
N SER A 63 9.16 -10.32 2.30
CA SER A 63 7.87 -10.12 1.62
C SER A 63 7.31 -8.77 2.02
N VAL A 64 6.98 -7.92 1.05
CA VAL A 64 6.51 -6.55 1.31
C VAL A 64 5.13 -6.36 0.68
N ALA A 65 4.16 -5.87 1.48
CA ALA A 65 2.81 -5.54 1.04
C ALA A 65 2.45 -4.09 1.38
N GLY A 66 1.88 -3.37 0.40
CA GLY A 66 1.50 -1.96 0.51
C GLY A 66 -0.02 -1.78 0.46
N GLU A 67 -0.71 -1.92 1.59
CA GLU A 67 -2.17 -1.85 1.68
C GLU A 67 -2.67 -0.67 2.54
N GLY A 68 -1.77 0.16 3.03
CA GLY A 68 -2.03 1.30 3.90
C GLY A 68 -1.42 1.15 5.29
N SER A 69 -0.97 2.28 5.89
CA SER A 69 -0.28 2.27 7.19
C SER A 69 -1.12 1.66 8.30
N SER A 70 -2.43 1.93 8.34
CA SER A 70 -3.32 1.34 9.36
C SER A 70 -3.42 -0.18 9.23
N THR A 71 -3.44 -0.72 8.00
CA THR A 71 -3.45 -2.16 7.74
C THR A 71 -2.17 -2.82 8.25
N GLY A 72 -1.01 -2.16 8.07
CA GLY A 72 0.26 -2.65 8.61
C GLY A 72 0.28 -2.72 10.14
N PHE A 73 -0.28 -1.75 10.83
CA PHE A 73 -0.39 -1.81 12.30
C PHE A 73 -1.34 -2.92 12.76
N VAL A 74 -2.45 -3.15 12.05
CA VAL A 74 -3.34 -4.30 12.31
C VAL A 74 -2.59 -5.61 12.10
N ALA A 75 -1.80 -5.73 11.03
CA ALA A 75 -1.00 -6.93 10.76
C ALA A 75 0.05 -7.20 11.86
N LEU A 76 0.65 -6.16 12.45
CA LEU A 76 1.51 -6.30 13.63
C LEU A 76 0.73 -6.78 14.85
N ILE A 77 -0.43 -6.17 15.15
CA ILE A 77 -1.28 -6.55 16.28
C ILE A 77 -1.69 -8.02 16.15
N ASP A 78 -2.05 -8.47 14.95
CA ASP A 78 -2.50 -9.84 14.67
C ASP A 78 -1.37 -10.86 14.45
N ASN A 79 -0.11 -10.42 14.55
CA ASN A 79 1.07 -11.25 14.33
C ASN A 79 1.12 -11.90 12.93
N THR A 80 0.56 -11.21 11.92
CA THR A 80 0.59 -11.63 10.51
C THR A 80 1.71 -10.95 9.72
N ALA A 81 2.34 -9.91 10.29
CA ALA A 81 3.56 -9.28 9.81
C ALA A 81 4.57 -9.13 10.95
N ASP A 82 5.86 -9.19 10.61
CA ASP A 82 6.98 -9.01 11.54
C ASP A 82 7.35 -7.52 11.68
N LEU A 83 7.14 -6.74 10.62
CA LEU A 83 7.41 -5.31 10.56
C LEU A 83 6.22 -4.58 9.92
N SER A 84 5.94 -3.38 10.41
CA SER A 84 5.01 -2.46 9.74
C SER A 84 5.78 -1.27 9.18
N HIS A 85 5.64 -1.01 7.88
CA HIS A 85 6.11 0.23 7.30
C HIS A 85 4.96 1.26 7.23
N SER A 86 5.26 2.50 7.60
CA SER A 86 4.22 3.53 7.72
C SER A 86 4.69 4.87 7.17
N SER A 87 3.77 5.62 6.55
CA SER A 87 3.96 7.01 6.11
C SER A 87 3.36 8.02 7.09
N ARG A 88 3.14 7.60 8.33
CA ARG A 88 2.74 8.44 9.47
C ARG A 88 3.24 7.83 10.78
N ALA A 89 3.33 8.63 11.82
CA ALA A 89 3.57 8.10 13.16
C ALA A 89 2.46 7.13 13.59
N ILE A 90 2.81 6.17 14.44
CA ILE A 90 1.85 5.28 15.08
C ILE A 90 0.88 6.09 15.95
N LYS A 91 -0.40 5.72 15.96
CA LYS A 91 -1.38 6.34 16.87
C LYS A 91 -1.24 5.73 18.26
N PRO A 92 -1.53 6.51 19.35
CA PRO A 92 -1.50 5.95 20.70
C PRO A 92 -2.34 4.69 20.88
N SER A 93 -3.53 4.63 20.28
CA SER A 93 -4.39 3.44 20.34
C SER A 93 -3.83 2.22 19.61
N GLU A 94 -3.05 2.43 18.55
CA GLU A 94 -2.37 1.34 17.82
C GLU A 94 -1.18 0.82 18.64
N ALA A 95 -0.41 1.71 19.26
CA ALA A 95 0.70 1.35 20.13
C ALA A 95 0.20 0.58 21.37
N GLU A 96 -0.84 1.08 22.04
CA GLU A 96 -1.48 0.41 23.17
C GLU A 96 -2.01 -0.99 22.80
N ALA A 97 -2.61 -1.13 21.61
CA ALA A 97 -3.10 -2.41 21.14
C ALA A 97 -1.98 -3.44 20.93
N ILE A 98 -0.82 -2.99 20.39
CA ILE A 98 0.38 -3.83 20.23
C ILE A 98 0.91 -4.24 21.60
N GLU A 99 1.07 -3.30 22.52
CA GLU A 99 1.57 -3.57 23.87
C GLU A 99 0.66 -4.54 24.62
N ASN A 100 -0.65 -4.33 24.59
CA ASN A 100 -1.64 -5.21 25.23
C ASN A 100 -1.62 -6.62 24.65
N LYS A 101 -1.39 -6.75 23.34
CA LYS A 101 -1.39 -8.06 22.64
C LYS A 101 -0.11 -8.84 22.87
N HIS A 102 1.04 -8.16 22.84
CA HIS A 102 2.36 -8.80 22.81
C HIS A 102 3.17 -8.63 24.09
N GLY A 103 2.71 -7.78 25.03
CA GLY A 103 3.46 -7.44 26.25
C GLY A 103 4.76 -6.67 25.98
N LYS A 104 4.86 -6.01 24.82
CA LYS A 104 6.03 -5.26 24.37
C LYS A 104 5.59 -4.01 23.63
N GLU A 105 6.31 -2.91 23.85
CA GLU A 105 6.12 -1.67 23.10
C GLU A 105 6.55 -1.82 21.64
N ALA A 106 5.84 -1.11 20.75
CA ALA A 106 6.27 -0.95 19.37
C ALA A 106 7.49 -0.02 19.30
N VAL A 107 8.54 -0.43 18.59
CA VAL A 107 9.72 0.41 18.37
C VAL A 107 9.58 1.10 17.02
N GLU A 108 9.61 2.43 17.01
CA GLU A 108 9.54 3.25 15.80
C GLU A 108 10.94 3.63 15.33
N HIS A 109 11.22 3.34 14.04
CA HIS A 109 12.43 3.75 13.35
C HIS A 109 12.09 4.73 12.22
N ILE A 110 12.46 6.01 12.38
CA ILE A 110 12.31 7.00 11.31
C ILE A 110 13.41 6.76 10.27
N VAL A 111 13.01 6.37 9.07
CA VAL A 111 13.93 5.99 7.98
C VAL A 111 14.08 7.09 6.92
N GLY A 112 13.23 8.11 6.94
CA GLY A 112 13.27 9.25 6.03
C GLY A 112 12.04 10.13 6.15
N TYR A 113 12.00 11.18 5.32
CA TYR A 113 10.87 12.11 5.21
C TYR A 113 10.37 12.11 3.77
N ASP A 114 9.06 12.11 3.59
CA ASP A 114 8.39 12.25 2.31
C ASP A 114 7.54 13.53 2.31
N GLY A 115 7.26 14.05 1.11
CA GLY A 115 6.34 15.17 0.91
C GLY A 115 5.03 14.71 0.31
N ILE A 116 3.93 15.41 0.65
CA ILE A 116 2.67 15.25 -0.08
C ILE A 116 2.58 16.33 -1.15
N ALA A 117 2.29 15.91 -2.38
CA ALA A 117 1.99 16.80 -3.50
C ALA A 117 0.47 16.87 -3.75
N VAL A 118 0.02 18.03 -4.23
CA VAL A 118 -1.31 18.22 -4.79
C VAL A 118 -1.19 18.13 -6.30
N PHE A 119 -1.92 17.19 -6.89
CA PHE A 119 -1.93 16.91 -8.31
C PHE A 119 -3.18 17.51 -8.95
N VAL A 120 -3.00 18.09 -10.13
CA VAL A 120 -4.08 18.58 -10.98
C VAL A 120 -3.81 18.15 -12.43
N HIS A 121 -4.84 18.14 -13.26
CA HIS A 121 -4.67 17.86 -14.68
C HIS A 121 -3.71 18.88 -15.33
N LYS A 122 -2.82 18.42 -16.23
CA LYS A 122 -1.82 19.28 -16.90
C LYS A 122 -2.39 20.49 -17.63
N GLY A 123 -3.64 20.41 -18.07
CA GLY A 123 -4.36 21.53 -18.71
C GLY A 123 -5.00 22.50 -17.72
N ASN A 124 -4.89 22.30 -16.41
CA ASN A 124 -5.46 23.20 -15.42
C ASN A 124 -4.64 24.52 -15.39
N PRO A 125 -5.27 25.70 -15.52
CA PRO A 125 -4.57 26.97 -15.55
C PRO A 125 -4.10 27.44 -14.15
N VAL A 126 -4.64 26.87 -13.07
CA VAL A 126 -4.29 27.26 -11.69
C VAL A 126 -2.85 26.84 -11.38
N LYS A 127 -2.00 27.79 -11.02
CA LYS A 127 -0.56 27.54 -10.78
C LYS A 127 -0.19 27.40 -9.31
N SER A 128 -1.04 27.87 -8.42
CA SER A 128 -0.81 27.79 -6.97
C SER A 128 -2.12 27.81 -6.22
N ILE A 129 -2.17 27.09 -5.11
CA ILE A 129 -3.31 27.03 -4.20
C ILE A 129 -2.75 27.15 -2.78
N SER A 130 -3.23 28.10 -2.01
CA SER A 130 -2.81 28.25 -0.61
C SER A 130 -3.40 27.15 0.28
N LEU A 131 -2.75 26.86 1.42
CA LEU A 131 -3.26 25.87 2.37
C LEU A 131 -4.70 26.17 2.84
N PRO A 132 -5.09 27.42 3.16
CA PRO A 132 -6.48 27.73 3.48
C PRO A 132 -7.44 27.40 2.33
N LYS A 133 -7.06 27.63 1.07
CA LYS A 133 -7.88 27.27 -0.09
C LYS A 133 -7.96 25.76 -0.29
N LEU A 134 -6.89 25.00 -0.03
CA LEU A 134 -6.94 23.55 -0.02
C LEU A 134 -7.95 23.03 1.01
N LYS A 135 -7.97 23.62 2.20
CA LYS A 135 -8.97 23.29 3.21
C LYS A 135 -10.39 23.54 2.71
N GLU A 136 -10.68 24.69 2.10
CA GLU A 136 -12.00 25.00 1.53
C GLU A 136 -12.41 24.03 0.40
N ILE A 137 -11.45 23.49 -0.34
CA ILE A 137 -11.70 22.50 -1.40
C ILE A 137 -12.08 21.16 -0.79
N TRP A 138 -11.36 20.66 0.22
CA TRP A 138 -11.50 19.28 0.70
C TRP A 138 -12.29 19.11 1.99
N ALA A 139 -12.31 20.10 2.89
CA ALA A 139 -12.96 19.96 4.18
C ALA A 139 -14.48 19.89 4.06
N GLU A 140 -15.11 19.03 4.85
CA GLU A 140 -16.55 19.10 5.08
C GLU A 140 -16.93 20.52 5.55
N GLY A 141 -17.97 21.09 4.93
CA GLY A 141 -18.34 22.50 5.16
C GLY A 141 -17.48 23.54 4.41
N GLY A 142 -16.42 23.13 3.72
CA GLY A 142 -15.64 24.03 2.87
C GLY A 142 -16.46 24.54 1.66
N THR A 143 -16.23 25.79 1.27
CA THR A 143 -17.12 26.50 0.32
C THR A 143 -16.70 26.37 -1.14
N VAL A 144 -15.41 26.11 -1.43
CA VAL A 144 -14.90 26.01 -2.79
C VAL A 144 -15.32 24.67 -3.41
N ALA A 145 -16.12 24.76 -4.49
CA ALA A 145 -16.62 23.61 -5.23
C ALA A 145 -16.31 23.64 -6.73
N ASN A 146 -16.04 24.83 -7.27
CA ASN A 146 -15.78 25.04 -8.70
C ASN A 146 -14.40 25.68 -8.91
N TRP A 147 -13.70 25.28 -9.99
CA TRP A 147 -12.38 25.81 -10.32
C TRP A 147 -12.39 27.32 -10.61
N ASN A 148 -13.50 27.89 -11.14
CA ASN A 148 -13.59 29.33 -11.38
C ASN A 148 -13.50 30.18 -10.10
N GLU A 149 -13.81 29.63 -8.94
CA GLU A 149 -13.68 30.31 -7.63
C GLU A 149 -12.21 30.54 -7.20
N ILE A 150 -11.29 29.86 -7.89
CA ILE A 150 -9.84 29.96 -7.62
C ILE A 150 -9.02 30.24 -8.87
N GLY A 151 -9.65 30.81 -9.92
CA GLY A 151 -8.98 31.25 -11.14
C GLY A 151 -8.81 30.18 -12.22
N GLY A 152 -9.53 29.06 -12.10
CA GLY A 152 -9.60 28.00 -13.09
C GLY A 152 -10.77 28.18 -14.07
N SER A 153 -11.04 27.15 -14.86
CA SER A 153 -12.19 27.06 -15.76
C SER A 153 -13.51 26.90 -14.98
N ASP A 154 -14.64 27.16 -15.63
CA ASP A 154 -15.94 26.88 -15.05
C ASP A 154 -16.22 25.36 -15.12
N ALA A 155 -15.80 24.66 -14.08
CA ALA A 155 -15.96 23.22 -13.92
C ALA A 155 -15.97 22.83 -12.44
N GLU A 156 -16.85 21.91 -12.06
CA GLU A 156 -16.89 21.37 -10.71
C GLU A 156 -15.59 20.62 -10.40
N ILE A 157 -15.05 20.85 -9.21
CA ILE A 157 -13.83 20.20 -8.72
C ILE A 157 -14.12 18.72 -8.37
N GLN A 158 -13.50 17.81 -9.10
CA GLN A 158 -13.51 16.39 -8.77
C GLN A 158 -12.35 16.05 -7.86
N ARG A 159 -12.64 15.66 -6.62
CA ARG A 159 -11.65 15.44 -5.57
C ARG A 159 -11.26 13.97 -5.49
N ALA A 160 -9.96 13.70 -5.47
CA ALA A 160 -9.40 12.38 -5.17
C ALA A 160 -8.37 12.48 -4.05
N GLY A 161 -8.37 11.49 -3.18
CA GLY A 161 -7.37 11.32 -2.14
C GLY A 161 -7.08 9.84 -1.92
N ARG A 162 -6.29 9.55 -0.93
CA ARG A 162 -6.04 8.16 -0.52
C ARG A 162 -7.22 7.63 0.30
N ALA A 163 -7.37 6.32 0.34
CA ALA A 163 -8.33 5.66 1.21
C ALA A 163 -8.02 5.91 2.70
N ASN A 164 -9.01 5.80 3.57
CA ASN A 164 -8.92 6.17 5.00
C ASN A 164 -7.91 5.32 5.82
N ASN A 165 -7.52 4.15 5.36
CA ASN A 165 -6.47 3.31 5.94
C ASN A 165 -5.05 3.79 5.58
N SER A 166 -4.91 4.73 4.63
CA SER A 166 -3.62 5.29 4.20
C SER A 166 -3.04 6.25 5.25
N GLY A 167 -1.72 6.15 5.46
CA GLY A 167 -0.99 7.15 6.25
C GLY A 167 -1.03 8.54 5.64
N THR A 168 -0.93 8.63 4.30
CA THR A 168 -1.02 9.88 3.53
C THR A 168 -2.37 10.57 3.71
N TYR A 169 -3.49 9.81 3.74
CA TYR A 169 -4.81 10.34 4.08
C TYR A 169 -4.80 11.01 5.45
N GLY A 170 -4.37 10.26 6.48
CA GLY A 170 -4.37 10.78 7.85
C GLY A 170 -3.43 11.98 8.04
N PHE A 171 -2.29 12.01 7.36
CA PHE A 171 -1.37 13.14 7.41
C PHE A 171 -1.98 14.38 6.73
N PHE A 172 -2.53 14.24 5.51
CA PHE A 172 -3.18 15.35 4.80
C PHE A 172 -4.36 15.91 5.59
N GLN A 173 -5.21 15.05 6.15
CA GLN A 173 -6.32 15.45 7.00
C GLN A 173 -5.83 16.35 8.16
N LYS A 174 -4.82 15.88 8.90
CA LYS A 174 -4.28 16.61 10.03
C LYS A 174 -3.60 17.93 9.64
N ALA A 175 -2.80 17.91 8.57
CA ALA A 175 -1.95 19.03 8.18
C ALA A 175 -2.71 20.14 7.41
N VAL A 176 -3.72 19.77 6.62
CA VAL A 176 -4.46 20.69 5.74
C VAL A 176 -5.85 20.99 6.28
N LEU A 177 -6.63 19.98 6.66
CA LEU A 177 -8.00 20.19 7.13
C LEU A 177 -8.03 20.59 8.58
N GLY A 178 -7.16 20.04 9.41
CA GLY A 178 -7.10 20.21 10.84
C GLY A 178 -7.69 19.02 11.61
N LYS A 179 -7.38 18.98 12.92
CA LYS A 179 -7.81 17.88 13.78
C LYS A 179 -9.35 17.80 13.86
N GLY A 180 -9.88 16.61 13.55
CA GLY A 180 -11.32 16.33 13.66
C GLY A 180 -12.17 16.89 12.52
N VAL A 181 -11.56 17.42 11.46
CA VAL A 181 -12.27 17.87 10.27
C VAL A 181 -12.25 16.75 9.24
N GLU A 182 -13.43 16.37 8.75
CA GLU A 182 -13.59 15.32 7.76
C GLU A 182 -13.47 15.87 6.33
N PHE A 183 -13.17 14.96 5.41
CA PHE A 183 -13.21 15.27 3.96
C PHE A 183 -14.66 15.40 3.48
N LYS A 184 -14.87 16.23 2.46
CA LYS A 184 -16.16 16.27 1.77
C LYS A 184 -16.58 14.85 1.32
N PRO A 185 -17.87 14.46 1.49
CA PRO A 185 -18.34 13.10 1.20
C PRO A 185 -18.11 12.62 -0.23
N ASN A 186 -18.03 13.56 -1.20
CA ASN A 186 -17.77 13.26 -2.62
C ASN A 186 -16.26 13.23 -2.97
N THR A 187 -15.38 13.07 -2.00
CA THR A 187 -13.95 12.83 -2.23
C THR A 187 -13.71 11.35 -2.54
N ALA A 188 -13.21 11.05 -3.74
CA ALA A 188 -12.91 9.67 -4.13
C ALA A 188 -11.69 9.14 -3.36
N GLY A 189 -11.88 8.05 -2.60
CA GLY A 189 -10.80 7.37 -1.86
C GLY A 189 -10.11 6.33 -2.73
N MET A 190 -8.86 6.57 -3.12
CA MET A 190 -8.06 5.67 -3.95
C MET A 190 -7.20 4.73 -3.10
N ALA A 191 -7.09 3.46 -3.49
CA ALA A 191 -6.32 2.47 -2.76
C ALA A 191 -4.81 2.76 -2.79
N GLY A 192 -4.26 3.19 -3.96
CA GLY A 192 -2.84 3.48 -4.17
C GLY A 192 -2.57 4.92 -4.58
N SER A 193 -1.33 5.34 -4.43
CA SER A 193 -0.85 6.67 -4.82
C SER A 193 -0.91 6.87 -6.33
N SER A 194 -0.50 5.89 -7.11
CA SER A 194 -0.55 5.93 -8.58
C SER A 194 -1.96 6.10 -9.13
N ALA A 195 -2.97 5.53 -8.46
CA ALA A 195 -4.37 5.71 -8.86
C ALA A 195 -4.85 7.15 -8.71
N VAL A 196 -4.36 7.90 -7.71
CA VAL A 196 -4.64 9.34 -7.56
C VAL A 196 -4.02 10.13 -8.71
N VAL A 197 -2.75 9.84 -9.03
CA VAL A 197 -2.03 10.52 -10.13
C VAL A 197 -2.70 10.23 -11.47
N GLU A 198 -3.06 8.99 -11.74
CA GLU A 198 -3.78 8.58 -12.96
C GLU A 198 -5.12 9.31 -13.08
N PHE A 199 -5.92 9.34 -12.01
CA PHE A 199 -7.18 10.06 -11.99
C PHE A 199 -6.99 11.55 -12.35
N CYS A 200 -6.00 12.22 -11.76
CA CYS A 200 -5.70 13.62 -12.06
C CYS A 200 -5.17 13.82 -13.48
N SER A 201 -4.43 12.86 -14.04
CA SER A 201 -3.89 12.95 -15.40
C SER A 201 -4.94 12.78 -16.49
N THR A 202 -6.01 12.03 -16.21
CA THR A 202 -7.07 11.70 -17.17
C THR A 202 -8.34 12.55 -17.02
N THR A 203 -8.51 13.24 -15.89
CA THR A 203 -9.72 14.02 -15.57
C THR A 203 -9.41 15.52 -15.51
N PRO A 204 -9.85 16.34 -16.50
CA PRO A 204 -9.48 17.76 -16.59
C PRO A 204 -9.86 18.61 -15.37
N SER A 205 -10.93 18.27 -14.65
CA SER A 205 -11.41 18.99 -13.45
C SER A 205 -10.96 18.35 -12.14
N ALA A 206 -10.07 17.35 -12.19
CA ALA A 206 -9.59 16.67 -10.99
C ALA A 206 -8.59 17.50 -10.18
N ILE A 207 -8.65 17.27 -8.87
CA ILE A 207 -7.61 17.61 -7.90
C ILE A 207 -7.38 16.40 -7.01
N GLY A 208 -6.12 16.06 -6.77
CA GLY A 208 -5.77 14.92 -5.93
C GLY A 208 -4.60 15.25 -4.99
N HIS A 209 -4.43 14.43 -3.94
CA HIS A 209 -3.24 14.49 -3.09
C HIS A 209 -2.66 13.10 -2.89
N SER A 210 -1.34 12.99 -3.01
CA SER A 210 -0.60 11.74 -2.82
C SER A 210 0.86 12.02 -2.47
N GLY A 211 1.69 10.98 -2.32
CA GLY A 211 3.13 11.12 -2.12
C GLY A 211 3.80 11.87 -3.26
N LEU A 212 4.80 12.67 -2.96
CA LEU A 212 5.54 13.44 -3.96
C LEU A 212 6.32 12.54 -4.93
N SER A 213 6.75 11.38 -4.46
CA SER A 213 7.46 10.37 -5.26
C SER A 213 6.63 9.75 -6.38
N ASP A 214 5.30 9.85 -6.31
CA ASP A 214 4.37 9.26 -7.27
C ASP A 214 4.04 10.18 -8.47
N LYS A 215 4.73 11.32 -8.61
CA LYS A 215 4.53 12.21 -9.76
C LYS A 215 4.78 11.46 -11.07
N SER A 216 3.83 11.58 -12.03
CA SER A 216 4.07 11.21 -13.42
C SER A 216 5.00 12.26 -14.07
N GLU A 217 5.87 11.83 -14.96
CA GLU A 217 6.67 12.71 -15.82
C GLU A 217 5.80 13.55 -16.77
#